data_d11aa7a94775e05bd4735d3f6ea8579d
#
_entry.id   d11aa7a94775e05bd4735d3f6ea8579d
#
_cell.length_a   1.000
_cell.length_b   1.000
_cell.length_c   1.000
_cell.angle_alpha   90.00
_cell.angle_beta   90.00
_cell.angle_gamma   90.00
#
_symmetry.space_group_name_H-M   'P 1'
#
loop_
_entity.id
_entity.type
_entity.pdbx_description
1 polymer ?
#
loop_
_entity_poly.entity_id
_entity_poly.type
_entity_poly.pdbx_seq_one_letter_code
_entity_poly.pdbx_strand_id
1 'polypeptide(L)'
;GNLKVWVSYALTEIGELEVSYQVQTDKDTLVNPTNHSYFNLSGDFSQPIDNCVLQLNTLGVFPIAPDGVPAKTPDSERDFVKDLTEGVAFKDIFANQDEQIQIVSGLDHPFALKKGEKEAGSLYDPKSGRFLTFKTSAPCLVTYSANFVDDTVILNGHPMIQHNGLALETQALPDAIH
;
A
#
# COMPACT_ATOMS: atom_id res chain seq x y z
N GLY A 1 22.76 -16.36 -4.35
CA GLY A 1 23.86 -16.03 -3.41
C GLY A 1 23.38 -15.95 -1.97
N ASN A 2 24.32 -15.78 -1.04
CA ASN A 2 23.95 -15.41 0.31
C ASN A 2 23.52 -13.95 0.33
N LEU A 3 22.41 -13.66 0.98
CA LEU A 3 21.84 -12.32 1.09
C LEU A 3 21.85 -11.89 2.56
N LYS A 4 22.44 -10.73 2.83
CA LYS A 4 22.32 -10.05 4.12
C LYS A 4 21.47 -8.81 3.92
N VAL A 5 20.45 -8.65 4.76
CA VAL A 5 19.56 -7.49 4.73
C VAL A 5 19.59 -6.83 6.11
N TRP A 6 19.83 -5.53 6.14
CA TRP A 6 19.64 -4.70 7.32
C TRP A 6 18.44 -3.82 7.08
N VAL A 7 17.52 -3.83 8.02
CA VAL A 7 16.35 -2.94 8.02
C VAL A 7 16.51 -2.00 9.21
N SER A 8 16.49 -0.71 8.93
CA SER A 8 16.58 0.31 9.97
C SER A 8 15.25 1.05 10.07
N TYR A 9 14.77 1.19 11.29
CA TYR A 9 13.61 2.01 11.64
C TYR A 9 14.09 3.16 12.51
N ALA A 10 13.77 4.39 12.10
CA ALA A 10 14.07 5.58 12.88
C ALA A 10 12.80 6.42 13.06
N LEU A 11 12.51 6.76 14.31
CA LEU A 11 11.45 7.73 14.63
C LEU A 11 12.10 9.07 14.90
N THR A 12 11.80 10.08 14.10
CA THR A 12 12.38 11.41 14.23
C THR A 12 11.62 12.25 15.27
N GLU A 13 12.25 13.32 15.75
CA GLU A 13 11.64 14.26 16.70
C GLU A 13 10.42 14.99 16.12
N ILE A 14 10.32 15.08 14.80
CA ILE A 14 9.18 15.68 14.10
C ILE A 14 8.07 14.69 13.76
N GLY A 15 8.18 13.42 14.23
CA GLY A 15 7.15 12.40 14.08
C GLY A 15 7.19 11.67 12.75
N GLU A 16 8.31 11.68 12.03
CA GLU A 16 8.49 10.85 10.83
C GLU A 16 9.03 9.46 11.22
N LEU A 17 8.44 8.41 10.65
CA LEU A 17 8.97 7.05 10.68
C LEU A 17 9.75 6.80 9.39
N GLU A 18 11.06 6.69 9.50
CA GLU A 18 11.93 6.32 8.39
C GLU A 18 12.18 4.81 8.39
N VAL A 19 11.98 4.17 7.25
CA VAL A 19 12.33 2.76 7.04
C VAL A 19 13.33 2.69 5.90
N SER A 20 14.51 2.13 6.17
CA SER A 20 15.55 1.97 5.15
C SER A 20 16.09 0.55 5.08
N TYR A 21 16.50 0.15 3.88
CA TYR A 21 17.02 -1.17 3.58
C TYR A 21 18.45 -1.05 3.06
N GLN A 22 19.35 -1.82 3.65
CA GLN A 22 20.70 -2.04 3.12
C GLN A 22 20.87 -3.52 2.81
N VAL A 23 21.34 -3.82 1.61
CA VAL A 23 21.45 -5.19 1.13
C VAL A 23 22.87 -5.46 0.66
N GLN A 24 23.39 -6.61 1.03
CA GLN A 24 24.68 -7.13 0.57
C GLN A 24 24.53 -8.58 0.12
N THR A 25 25.12 -8.90 -1.01
CA THR A 25 25.15 -10.27 -1.56
C THR A 25 26.53 -10.64 -2.07
N ASP A 26 26.84 -11.93 -2.07
CA ASP A 26 28.09 -12.49 -2.59
C ASP A 26 28.01 -12.94 -4.05
N LYS A 27 26.80 -12.91 -4.65
CA LYS A 27 26.51 -13.25 -6.05
C LYS A 27 25.33 -12.45 -6.55
N ASP A 28 25.13 -12.39 -7.86
CA ASP A 28 23.93 -11.80 -8.46
C ASP A 28 22.67 -12.40 -7.84
N THR A 29 21.79 -11.54 -7.33
CA THR A 29 20.63 -11.93 -6.54
C THR A 29 19.50 -10.92 -6.78
N LEU A 30 18.28 -11.42 -6.96
CA LEU A 30 17.11 -10.56 -7.01
C LEU A 30 16.76 -10.05 -5.62
N VAL A 31 16.45 -8.76 -5.55
CA VAL A 31 16.14 -8.07 -4.29
C VAL A 31 15.00 -7.09 -4.53
N ASN A 32 13.89 -7.28 -3.80
CA ASN A 32 12.75 -6.35 -3.81
C ASN A 32 12.11 -6.33 -2.42
N PRO A 33 12.77 -5.71 -1.42
CA PRO A 33 12.21 -5.64 -0.06
C PRO A 33 11.09 -4.62 0.01
N THR A 34 10.13 -4.89 0.88
CA THR A 34 9.09 -3.93 1.26
C THR A 34 8.78 -4.02 2.75
N ASN A 35 7.99 -3.06 3.27
CA ASN A 35 7.41 -3.08 4.60
C ASN A 35 5.91 -3.35 4.46
N HIS A 36 5.42 -4.34 5.20
CA HIS A 36 4.01 -4.73 5.16
C HIS A 36 3.28 -4.38 6.47
N SER A 37 3.62 -3.24 7.07
CA SER A 37 2.90 -2.75 8.23
C SER A 37 1.50 -2.27 7.83
N TYR A 38 0.49 -2.62 8.64
CA TYR A 38 -0.88 -2.16 8.45
C TYR A 38 -1.12 -0.86 9.22
N PHE A 39 -1.66 0.13 8.54
CA PHE A 39 -2.07 1.41 9.11
C PHE A 39 -3.59 1.47 9.28
N ASN A 40 -4.03 1.83 10.47
CA ASN A 40 -5.40 2.20 10.77
C ASN A 40 -5.40 3.49 11.59
N LEU A 41 -5.71 4.61 10.94
CA LEU A 41 -5.63 5.92 11.57
C LEU A 41 -6.78 6.21 12.55
N SER A 42 -7.80 5.35 12.62
CA SER A 42 -8.80 5.44 13.69
C SER A 42 -8.18 5.20 15.07
N GLY A 43 -7.09 4.41 15.13
CA GLY A 43 -6.46 3.97 16.37
C GLY A 43 -7.16 2.78 17.01
N ASP A 44 -8.16 2.20 16.33
CA ASP A 44 -8.93 1.06 16.79
C ASP A 44 -9.00 -0.02 15.70
N PHE A 45 -8.19 -1.06 15.83
CA PHE A 45 -8.15 -2.19 14.88
C PHE A 45 -9.39 -3.09 14.91
N SER A 46 -10.34 -2.86 15.82
CA SER A 46 -11.66 -3.50 15.77
C SER A 46 -12.61 -2.86 14.77
N GLN A 47 -12.19 -1.73 14.16
CA GLN A 47 -12.97 -0.98 13.16
C GLN A 47 -12.32 -1.07 11.79
N PRO A 48 -13.12 -1.17 10.71
CA PRO A 48 -12.60 -1.09 9.35
C PRO A 48 -12.15 0.34 9.00
N ILE A 49 -11.36 0.45 7.95
CA ILE A 49 -10.85 1.75 7.43
C ILE A 49 -11.82 2.45 6.48
N ASP A 50 -13.08 2.08 6.43
CA ASP A 50 -14.10 2.52 5.47
C ASP A 50 -14.14 4.03 5.26
N ASN A 51 -13.98 4.80 6.35
CA ASN A 51 -14.05 6.26 6.30
C ASN A 51 -12.67 6.92 6.10
N CYS A 52 -11.58 6.16 6.13
CA CYS A 52 -10.27 6.72 5.79
C CYS A 52 -10.23 7.12 4.32
N VAL A 53 -9.60 8.23 4.03
CA VAL A 53 -9.43 8.78 2.69
C VAL A 53 -8.00 8.53 2.23
N LEU A 54 -7.83 7.82 1.11
CA LEU A 54 -6.54 7.60 0.47
C LEU A 54 -6.39 8.53 -0.73
N GLN A 55 -5.24 9.20 -0.83
CA GLN A 55 -4.84 9.97 -2.00
C GLN A 55 -3.47 9.47 -2.47
N LEU A 56 -3.29 9.28 -3.78
CA LEU A 56 -2.06 8.78 -4.39
C LEU A 56 -1.55 9.72 -5.50
N ASN A 57 -0.26 10.03 -5.49
CA ASN A 57 0.44 10.71 -6.59
C ASN A 57 0.94 9.67 -7.59
N THR A 58 0.00 9.06 -8.31
CA THR A 58 0.27 7.94 -9.23
C THR A 58 0.20 8.33 -10.70
N LEU A 59 0.88 7.54 -11.55
CA LEU A 59 0.75 7.54 -13.02
C LEU A 59 -0.31 6.53 -13.49
N GLY A 60 -0.81 5.66 -12.61
CA GLY A 60 -1.76 4.62 -12.93
C GLY A 60 -1.56 3.36 -12.09
N VAL A 61 -2.54 2.48 -12.11
CA VAL A 61 -2.50 1.15 -11.51
C VAL A 61 -1.92 0.16 -12.51
N PHE A 62 -1.13 -0.80 -12.06
CA PHE A 62 -0.82 -1.98 -12.85
C PHE A 62 -1.94 -3.00 -12.63
N PRO A 63 -2.84 -3.23 -13.62
CA PRO A 63 -3.90 -4.22 -13.47
C PRO A 63 -3.31 -5.60 -13.18
N ILE A 64 -3.94 -6.34 -12.28
CA ILE A 64 -3.52 -7.70 -11.93
C ILE A 64 -4.37 -8.74 -12.66
N ALA A 65 -3.72 -9.84 -13.05
CA ALA A 65 -4.39 -11.03 -13.55
C ALA A 65 -4.98 -11.85 -12.37
N PRO A 66 -5.85 -12.84 -12.63
CA PRO A 66 -6.44 -13.65 -11.55
C PRO A 66 -5.44 -14.40 -10.68
N ASP A 67 -4.22 -14.60 -11.14
CA ASP A 67 -3.11 -15.19 -10.39
C ASP A 67 -2.28 -14.14 -9.60
N GLY A 68 -2.69 -12.87 -9.63
CA GLY A 68 -2.04 -11.76 -8.93
C GLY A 68 -0.84 -11.15 -9.67
N VAL A 69 -0.49 -11.65 -10.86
CA VAL A 69 0.63 -11.10 -11.64
C VAL A 69 0.22 -9.76 -12.26
N PRO A 70 0.99 -8.68 -12.05
CA PRO A 70 0.65 -7.37 -12.58
C PRO A 70 0.98 -7.26 -14.07
N ALA A 71 0.20 -6.42 -14.78
CA ALA A 71 0.52 -5.99 -16.14
C ALA A 71 1.85 -5.21 -16.17
N LYS A 72 2.46 -5.11 -17.37
CA LYS A 72 3.75 -4.41 -17.55
C LYS A 72 3.61 -2.89 -17.72
N THR A 73 2.41 -2.43 -18.03
CA THR A 73 2.10 -1.01 -18.24
C THR A 73 0.99 -0.56 -17.28
N PRO A 74 1.15 0.61 -16.64
CA PRO A 74 0.11 1.14 -15.79
C PRO A 74 -1.07 1.68 -16.63
N ASP A 75 -2.26 1.57 -16.07
CA ASP A 75 -3.52 2.08 -16.62
C ASP A 75 -3.98 3.28 -15.76
N SER A 76 -4.04 4.46 -16.37
CA SER A 76 -4.49 5.71 -15.72
C SER A 76 -5.96 6.03 -15.99
N GLU A 77 -6.62 5.29 -16.89
CA GLU A 77 -7.94 5.66 -17.38
C GLU A 77 -9.08 5.12 -16.52
N ARG A 78 -8.79 4.20 -15.61
CA ARG A 78 -9.78 3.65 -14.70
C ARG A 78 -10.29 4.72 -13.73
N ASP A 79 -11.60 4.76 -13.54
CA ASP A 79 -12.23 5.81 -12.71
C ASP A 79 -11.75 5.76 -11.26
N PHE A 80 -11.60 4.58 -10.66
CA PHE A 80 -11.07 4.49 -9.30
C PHE A 80 -9.62 5.00 -9.16
N VAL A 81 -8.82 4.97 -10.24
CA VAL A 81 -7.46 5.56 -10.25
C VAL A 81 -7.55 7.09 -10.23
N LYS A 82 -8.48 7.67 -10.99
CA LYS A 82 -8.75 9.11 -10.98
C LYS A 82 -9.24 9.56 -9.60
N ASP A 83 -10.18 8.81 -9.02
CA ASP A 83 -10.68 9.06 -7.66
C ASP A 83 -9.53 9.02 -6.63
N LEU A 84 -8.62 8.04 -6.73
CA LEU A 84 -7.44 7.95 -5.86
C LEU A 84 -6.49 9.15 -6.02
N THR A 85 -6.38 9.74 -7.20
CA THR A 85 -5.54 10.95 -7.36
C THR A 85 -6.14 12.20 -6.71
N GLU A 86 -7.46 12.26 -6.61
CA GLU A 86 -8.20 13.35 -5.98
C GLU A 86 -8.41 13.15 -4.48
N GLY A 87 -8.37 11.90 -4.02
CA GLY A 87 -8.63 11.48 -2.66
C GLY A 87 -10.03 10.88 -2.49
N VAL A 88 -10.11 9.61 -2.13
CA VAL A 88 -11.36 8.86 -2.05
C VAL A 88 -11.44 8.05 -0.75
N ALA A 89 -12.63 7.95 -0.16
CA ALA A 89 -12.86 7.13 1.01
C ALA A 89 -12.89 5.64 0.64
N PHE A 90 -12.34 4.78 1.53
CA PHE A 90 -12.29 3.33 1.25
C PHE A 90 -13.66 2.70 1.02
N LYS A 91 -14.71 3.15 1.72
CA LYS A 91 -16.10 2.69 1.46
C LYS A 91 -16.52 2.85 0.00
N ASP A 92 -16.08 3.94 -0.65
CA ASP A 92 -16.41 4.21 -2.05
C ASP A 92 -15.56 3.36 -3.00
N ILE A 93 -14.30 3.07 -2.62
CA ILE A 93 -13.45 2.09 -3.30
C ILE A 93 -14.08 0.70 -3.22
N PHE A 94 -14.49 0.26 -2.03
CA PHE A 94 -15.07 -1.07 -1.83
C PHE A 94 -16.41 -1.25 -2.55
N ALA A 95 -17.17 -0.17 -2.76
CA ALA A 95 -18.41 -0.16 -3.53
C ALA A 95 -18.20 -0.09 -5.05
N ASN A 96 -16.96 0.19 -5.51
CA ASN A 96 -16.65 0.35 -6.93
C ASN A 96 -16.85 -0.97 -7.69
N GLN A 97 -17.41 -0.90 -8.89
CA GLN A 97 -17.71 -2.07 -9.73
C GLN A 97 -16.61 -2.40 -10.75
N ASP A 98 -15.48 -1.70 -10.71
CA ASP A 98 -14.33 -2.05 -11.56
C ASP A 98 -13.88 -3.48 -11.26
N GLU A 99 -13.62 -4.26 -12.32
CA GLU A 99 -13.21 -5.66 -12.22
C GLU A 99 -11.97 -5.85 -11.34
N GLN A 100 -11.05 -4.88 -11.34
CA GLN A 100 -9.83 -4.94 -10.54
C GLN A 100 -10.14 -4.84 -9.04
N ILE A 101 -11.11 -4.02 -8.66
CA ILE A 101 -11.57 -3.92 -7.26
C ILE A 101 -12.29 -5.20 -6.85
N GLN A 102 -13.13 -5.74 -7.74
CA GLN A 102 -13.95 -6.91 -7.46
C GLN A 102 -13.12 -8.19 -7.32
N ILE A 103 -12.05 -8.34 -8.12
CA ILE A 103 -11.21 -9.57 -8.13
C ILE A 103 -10.51 -9.81 -6.78
N VAL A 104 -10.22 -8.75 -6.02
CA VAL A 104 -9.56 -8.81 -4.71
C VAL A 104 -10.40 -8.25 -3.57
N SER A 105 -11.65 -7.84 -3.84
CA SER A 105 -12.58 -7.26 -2.86
C SER A 105 -12.01 -6.00 -2.17
N GLY A 106 -11.33 -5.14 -2.93
CA GLY A 106 -10.69 -3.93 -2.42
C GLY A 106 -9.44 -3.54 -3.20
N LEU A 107 -8.42 -3.04 -2.51
CA LEU A 107 -7.11 -2.79 -3.12
C LEU A 107 -6.15 -3.93 -2.77
N ASP A 108 -5.45 -4.42 -3.78
CA ASP A 108 -4.26 -5.28 -3.71
C ASP A 108 -3.46 -5.07 -4.99
N HIS A 109 -3.12 -3.81 -5.24
CA HIS A 109 -2.64 -3.38 -6.55
C HIS A 109 -1.35 -2.58 -6.46
N PRO A 110 -0.41 -2.81 -7.40
CA PRO A 110 0.73 -1.94 -7.61
C PRO A 110 0.32 -0.66 -8.35
N PHE A 111 0.80 0.48 -7.86
CA PHE A 111 0.64 1.80 -8.47
C PHE A 111 1.99 2.36 -8.90
N ALA A 112 2.08 2.83 -10.14
CA ALA A 112 3.27 3.52 -10.64
C ALA A 112 3.35 4.92 -10.02
N LEU A 113 4.45 5.24 -9.34
CA LEU A 113 4.61 6.53 -8.67
C LEU A 113 5.21 7.59 -9.60
N LYS A 114 4.77 8.83 -9.45
CA LYS A 114 5.36 9.98 -10.14
C LYS A 114 6.74 10.28 -9.57
N LYS A 115 7.76 10.34 -10.44
CA LYS A 115 9.12 10.71 -10.03
C LYS A 115 9.20 12.19 -9.69
N GLY A 116 9.94 12.50 -8.61
CA GLY A 116 10.22 13.88 -8.22
C GLY A 116 9.13 14.55 -7.40
N GLU A 117 8.01 13.89 -7.16
CA GLU A 117 7.03 14.38 -6.21
C GLU A 117 7.58 14.29 -4.78
N LYS A 118 7.24 15.28 -3.94
CA LYS A 118 7.66 15.31 -2.53
C LYS A 118 7.03 14.17 -1.75
N GLU A 119 5.80 13.81 -2.10
CA GLU A 119 4.99 12.81 -1.42
C GLU A 119 4.44 11.82 -2.45
N ALA A 120 4.40 10.55 -2.09
CA ALA A 120 3.78 9.50 -2.90
C ALA A 120 2.27 9.46 -2.70
N GLY A 121 1.79 9.99 -1.57
CA GLY A 121 0.38 10.07 -1.25
C GLY A 121 0.13 10.41 0.21
N SER A 122 -1.14 10.33 0.60
CA SER A 122 -1.59 10.57 1.97
C SER A 122 -2.75 9.65 2.36
N LEU A 123 -2.88 9.43 3.66
CA LEU A 123 -3.99 8.75 4.30
C LEU A 123 -4.56 9.64 5.39
N TYR A 124 -5.87 9.82 5.43
CA TYR A 124 -6.56 10.67 6.40
C TYR A 124 -7.76 9.95 7.01
N ASP A 125 -7.88 9.96 8.32
CA ASP A 125 -9.10 9.54 9.01
C ASP A 125 -9.87 10.77 9.54
N PRO A 126 -11.03 11.11 8.96
CA PRO A 126 -11.79 12.29 9.33
C PRO A 126 -12.37 12.21 10.76
N LYS A 127 -12.54 11.02 11.31
CA LYS A 127 -13.10 10.83 12.66
C LYS A 127 -12.06 11.14 13.74
N SER A 128 -10.85 10.63 13.59
CA SER A 128 -9.77 10.85 14.56
C SER A 128 -9.00 12.15 14.29
N GLY A 129 -9.09 12.68 13.06
CA GLY A 129 -8.29 13.80 12.57
C GLY A 129 -6.83 13.44 12.28
N ARG A 130 -6.44 12.17 12.37
CA ARG A 130 -5.08 11.75 12.08
C ARG A 130 -4.82 11.78 10.58
N PHE A 131 -3.63 12.26 10.22
CA PHE A 131 -3.18 12.43 8.86
C PHE A 131 -1.76 11.87 8.71
N LEU A 132 -1.56 11.02 7.72
CA LEU A 132 -0.27 10.43 7.35
C LEU A 132 0.06 10.85 5.92
N THR A 133 1.25 11.41 5.70
CA THR A 133 1.85 11.49 4.36
C THR A 133 2.99 10.48 4.25
N PHE A 134 3.25 9.99 3.06
CA PHE A 134 4.34 9.06 2.85
C PHE A 134 5.15 9.41 1.61
N LYS A 135 6.46 9.16 1.71
CA LYS A 135 7.46 9.41 0.67
C LYS A 135 8.26 8.14 0.45
N THR A 136 8.76 7.94 -0.74
CA THR A 136 9.59 6.79 -1.05
C THR A 136 10.55 7.07 -2.19
N SER A 137 11.68 6.37 -2.20
CA SER A 137 12.59 6.31 -3.36
C SER A 137 12.21 5.19 -4.34
N ALA A 138 11.25 4.32 -3.98
CA ALA A 138 10.81 3.23 -4.83
C ALA A 138 9.94 3.73 -6.00
N PRO A 139 9.94 3.06 -7.14
CA PRO A 139 9.16 3.46 -8.32
C PRO A 139 7.68 3.06 -8.24
N CYS A 140 7.33 2.17 -7.31
CA CYS A 140 6.01 1.57 -7.20
C CYS A 140 5.56 1.52 -5.73
N LEU A 141 4.25 1.58 -5.53
CA LEU A 141 3.58 1.35 -4.27
C LEU A 141 2.54 0.25 -4.47
N VAL A 142 2.65 -0.85 -3.75
CA VAL A 142 1.53 -1.78 -3.61
C VAL A 142 0.68 -1.34 -2.43
N THR A 143 -0.62 -1.22 -2.64
CA THR A 143 -1.59 -0.94 -1.57
C THR A 143 -2.45 -2.17 -1.34
N TYR A 144 -2.51 -2.63 -0.10
CA TYR A 144 -3.34 -3.76 0.29
C TYR A 144 -4.27 -3.39 1.44
N SER A 145 -5.58 -3.49 1.20
CA SER A 145 -6.61 -3.03 2.13
C SER A 145 -7.16 -4.13 3.05
N ALA A 146 -6.33 -5.12 3.43
CA ALA A 146 -6.68 -6.22 4.33
C ALA A 146 -7.98 -6.94 3.88
N ASN A 147 -8.01 -7.35 2.62
CA ASN A 147 -9.22 -7.89 1.97
C ASN A 147 -9.56 -9.30 2.43
N PHE A 148 -8.55 -10.09 2.81
CA PHE A 148 -8.70 -11.49 3.22
C PHE A 148 -8.54 -11.59 4.73
N VAL A 149 -9.53 -12.17 5.38
CA VAL A 149 -9.57 -12.31 6.84
C VAL A 149 -8.99 -13.66 7.25
N ASP A 150 -8.13 -13.63 8.25
CA ASP A 150 -7.80 -14.79 9.09
C ASP A 150 -8.23 -14.48 10.53
N ASP A 151 -9.36 -14.98 10.94
CA ASP A 151 -9.95 -14.74 12.25
C ASP A 151 -9.15 -15.38 13.40
N THR A 152 -8.16 -16.22 13.08
CA THR A 152 -7.19 -16.75 14.05
C THR A 152 -6.11 -15.74 14.40
N VAL A 153 -5.92 -14.69 13.57
CA VAL A 153 -4.94 -13.63 13.80
C VAL A 153 -5.50 -12.59 14.76
N ILE A 154 -4.78 -12.35 15.85
CA ILE A 154 -5.13 -11.33 16.85
C ILE A 154 -4.22 -10.12 16.68
N LEU A 155 -4.79 -8.96 16.35
CA LEU A 155 -4.11 -7.69 16.22
C LEU A 155 -4.46 -6.78 17.41
N ASN A 156 -3.46 -6.44 18.23
CA ASN A 156 -3.66 -5.60 19.42
C ASN A 156 -4.82 -6.06 20.34
N GLY A 157 -5.00 -7.39 20.50
CA GLY A 157 -6.04 -7.97 21.32
C GLY A 157 -7.42 -8.13 20.66
N HIS A 158 -7.54 -7.78 19.38
CA HIS A 158 -8.77 -7.93 18.59
C HIS A 158 -8.57 -8.94 17.47
N PRO A 159 -9.57 -9.77 17.13
CA PRO A 159 -9.53 -10.59 15.92
C PRO A 159 -9.36 -9.70 14.68
N MET A 160 -8.59 -10.18 13.71
CA MET A 160 -8.49 -9.52 12.41
C MET A 160 -9.87 -9.54 11.76
N ILE A 161 -10.32 -8.38 11.26
CA ILE A 161 -11.53 -8.26 10.46
C ILE A 161 -11.17 -7.71 9.08
N GLN A 162 -12.04 -7.96 8.10
CA GLN A 162 -11.84 -7.45 6.75
C GLN A 162 -11.73 -5.92 6.77
N HIS A 163 -10.79 -5.40 6.00
CA HIS A 163 -10.56 -3.97 5.84
C HIS A 163 -10.19 -3.22 7.14
N ASN A 164 -9.57 -3.88 8.09
CA ASN A 164 -9.17 -3.20 9.34
C ASN A 164 -7.80 -2.52 9.30
N GLY A 165 -7.17 -2.46 8.12
CA GLY A 165 -5.90 -1.77 7.93
C GLY A 165 -5.50 -1.65 6.47
N LEU A 166 -4.57 -0.74 6.21
CA LEU A 166 -3.97 -0.51 4.91
C LEU A 166 -2.47 -0.78 4.96
N ALA A 167 -1.96 -1.69 4.14
CA ALA A 167 -0.54 -1.79 3.89
C ALA A 167 -0.13 -0.83 2.76
N LEU A 168 1.01 -0.17 2.94
CA LEU A 168 1.64 0.77 2.00
C LEU A 168 3.04 0.24 1.69
N GLU A 169 3.14 -0.57 0.66
CA GLU A 169 4.33 -1.36 0.35
C GLU A 169 5.13 -0.70 -0.78
N THR A 170 6.11 0.09 -0.41
CA THR A 170 6.99 0.74 -1.39
C THR A 170 8.07 -0.21 -1.87
N GLN A 171 8.14 -0.46 -3.18
CA GLN A 171 9.00 -1.49 -3.78
C GLN A 171 9.18 -1.27 -5.30
N ALA A 172 9.95 -2.12 -5.96
CA ALA A 172 9.87 -2.29 -7.40
C ALA A 172 8.56 -3.02 -7.76
N LEU A 173 8.13 -2.92 -9.02
CA LEU A 173 6.96 -3.68 -9.47
C LEU A 173 7.16 -5.17 -9.16
N PRO A 174 6.18 -5.86 -8.55
CA PRO A 174 6.20 -7.32 -8.45
C PRO A 174 6.39 -7.93 -9.85
N ASP A 175 7.17 -9.01 -9.92
CA ASP A 175 7.53 -9.69 -11.18
C ASP A 175 8.27 -8.81 -12.22
N ALA A 176 8.95 -7.75 -11.77
CA ALA A 176 9.64 -6.79 -12.67
C ALA A 176 10.78 -7.39 -13.50
N ILE A 177 11.19 -8.63 -13.25
CA ILE A 177 12.24 -9.32 -14.02
C ILE A 177 11.73 -9.96 -15.31
N HIS A 178 10.44 -10.15 -15.46
CA HIS A 178 9.76 -10.66 -16.64
C HIS A 178 9.06 -9.53 -17.39
#